data_729d49c3b4e3639c08687851e38169b0
#
_entry.id   729d49c3b4e3639c08687851e38169b0
#
_cell.length_a   1.000
_cell.length_b   1.000
_cell.length_c   1.000
_cell.angle_alpha   90.00
_cell.angle_beta   90.00
_cell.angle_gamma   90.00
#
_symmetry.space_group_name_H-M   'P 1'
#
loop_
_entity.id
_entity.type
_entity.pdbx_description
1 polymer ?
#
loop_
_entity_poly.entity_id
_entity_poly.type
_entity_poly.pdbx_seq_one_letter_code
_entity_poly.pdbx_strand_id
1 'polypeptide(L)'
;MNQKDSLDKRVDLPEKFVLTDEFKDIFNQMENTKTNLFITGKAGCGKSTLLEYFRQKTKKNFAVLSFTGLASLRVRGNTIHSFFKFPPRFIRQYDPDIRLHRNPAVLKNLDAIIIDECSAVRADLLDAIDESLKKIEKMKKFLEGYRLF
;
A
#
# COMPACT_ATOMS: atom_id res chain seq x y z
N MET A 1 -17.98 4.30 -15.43
CA MET A 1 -16.65 4.62 -15.98
C MET A 1 -15.62 3.99 -15.06
N ASN A 2 -14.97 2.93 -15.50
CA ASN A 2 -14.07 2.12 -14.68
C ASN A 2 -12.79 2.90 -14.38
N GLN A 3 -12.46 3.04 -13.10
CA GLN A 3 -11.18 3.63 -12.64
C GLN A 3 -9.93 2.81 -13.03
N LYS A 4 -10.09 1.70 -13.74
CA LYS A 4 -8.99 0.89 -14.29
C LYS A 4 -8.25 1.55 -15.46
N ASP A 5 -8.86 2.50 -16.16
CA ASP A 5 -8.30 3.01 -17.43
C ASP A 5 -7.37 4.23 -17.30
N SER A 6 -7.23 4.84 -16.13
CA SER A 6 -6.39 6.04 -15.97
C SER A 6 -5.01 5.78 -15.34
N LEU A 7 -4.67 4.56 -14.97
CA LEU A 7 -3.41 4.21 -14.28
C LEU A 7 -2.50 3.27 -15.08
N ASP A 8 -2.89 2.87 -16.27
CA ASP A 8 -2.11 1.90 -17.08
C ASP A 8 -1.09 2.58 -18.00
N LYS A 9 -0.15 3.33 -17.43
CA LYS A 9 1.16 3.47 -18.06
C LYS A 9 2.06 2.41 -17.44
N ARG A 10 2.10 1.23 -18.07
CA ARG A 10 3.06 0.17 -17.72
C ARG A 10 4.46 0.79 -17.78
N VAL A 11 5.15 0.82 -16.66
CA VAL A 11 6.60 1.00 -16.69
C VAL A 11 7.13 -0.37 -17.07
N ASP A 12 7.81 -0.44 -18.19
CA ASP A 12 8.46 -1.66 -18.60
C ASP A 12 9.48 -2.06 -17.54
N LEU A 13 9.49 -3.34 -17.21
CA LEU A 13 10.56 -3.89 -16.39
C LEU A 13 11.89 -3.65 -17.12
N PRO A 14 13.01 -3.43 -16.41
CA PRO A 14 14.29 -3.25 -17.05
C PRO A 14 14.57 -4.38 -18.06
N GLU A 15 15.12 -4.06 -19.24
CA GLU A 15 15.43 -5.04 -20.29
C GLU A 15 16.25 -6.24 -19.79
N LYS A 16 17.05 -6.03 -18.76
CA LYS A 16 17.87 -7.07 -18.09
C LYS A 16 17.25 -7.54 -16.76
N PHE A 17 15.93 -7.50 -16.62
CA PHE A 17 15.29 -8.00 -15.40
C PHE A 17 15.48 -9.51 -15.27
N VAL A 18 16.17 -9.92 -14.22
CA VAL A 18 16.33 -11.33 -13.87
C VAL A 18 15.44 -11.63 -12.65
N LEU A 19 14.49 -12.51 -12.84
CA LEU A 19 13.63 -12.97 -11.76
C LEU A 19 14.41 -13.98 -10.89
N THR A 20 15.04 -13.49 -9.83
CA THR A 20 15.76 -14.32 -8.86
C THR A 20 14.78 -15.15 -8.00
N ASP A 21 15.28 -16.18 -7.36
CA ASP A 21 14.44 -17.01 -6.47
C ASP A 21 13.96 -16.20 -5.26
N GLU A 22 14.79 -15.28 -4.72
CA GLU A 22 14.39 -14.34 -3.69
C GLU A 22 13.19 -13.46 -4.13
N PHE A 23 13.23 -12.94 -5.34
CA PHE A 23 12.10 -12.19 -5.90
C PHE A 23 10.82 -13.02 -6.00
N LYS A 24 10.94 -14.27 -6.45
CA LYS A 24 9.80 -15.20 -6.52
C LYS A 24 9.22 -15.47 -5.15
N ASP A 25 10.08 -15.69 -4.16
CA ASP A 25 9.64 -15.97 -2.78
C ASP A 25 8.93 -14.76 -2.16
N ILE A 26 9.48 -13.55 -2.31
CA ILE A 26 8.83 -12.33 -1.82
C ILE A 26 7.50 -12.11 -2.56
N PHE A 27 7.47 -12.25 -3.88
CA PHE A 27 6.24 -12.14 -4.65
C PHE A 27 5.18 -13.15 -4.18
N ASN A 28 5.57 -14.40 -3.96
CA ASN A 28 4.68 -15.45 -3.46
C ASN A 28 4.13 -15.12 -2.07
N GLN A 29 4.96 -14.57 -1.19
CA GLN A 29 4.52 -14.10 0.11
C GLN A 29 3.52 -12.94 -0.02
N MET A 30 3.82 -11.94 -0.85
CA MET A 30 2.93 -10.82 -1.14
C MET A 30 1.60 -11.29 -1.73
N GLU A 31 1.60 -12.26 -2.62
CA GLU A 31 0.40 -12.75 -3.32
C GLU A 31 -0.43 -13.69 -2.46
N ASN A 32 0.20 -14.64 -1.77
CA ASN A 32 -0.49 -15.82 -1.24
C ASN A 32 -0.62 -15.85 0.28
N THR A 33 0.04 -14.94 1.01
CA THR A 33 -0.08 -14.94 2.48
C THR A 33 -0.97 -13.80 2.98
N LYS A 34 -1.39 -13.89 4.25
CA LYS A 34 -2.08 -12.82 4.98
C LYS A 34 -1.17 -12.13 6.00
N THR A 35 0.12 -12.34 5.90
CA THR A 35 1.11 -11.81 6.84
C THR A 35 1.53 -10.40 6.43
N ASN A 36 1.71 -9.52 7.39
CA ASN A 36 2.38 -8.25 7.13
C ASN A 36 3.84 -8.51 6.80
N LEU A 37 4.32 -7.90 5.71
CA LEU A 37 5.69 -8.06 5.25
C LEU A 37 6.44 -6.73 5.39
N PHE A 38 7.67 -6.80 5.86
CA PHE A 38 8.60 -5.69 5.84
C PHE A 38 9.74 -6.03 4.89
N ILE A 39 9.75 -5.40 3.71
CA ILE A 39 10.74 -5.64 2.67
C ILE A 39 11.81 -4.58 2.78
N THR A 40 13.02 -5.00 3.12
CA THR A 40 14.19 -4.12 3.27
C THR A 40 15.32 -4.55 2.34
N GLY A 41 16.26 -3.65 2.10
CA GLY A 41 17.43 -3.94 1.27
C GLY A 41 18.18 -2.65 0.91
N LYS A 42 19.43 -2.80 0.48
CA LYS A 42 20.28 -1.69 0.07
C LYS A 42 19.67 -0.90 -1.10
N ALA A 43 20.13 0.33 -1.31
CA ALA A 43 19.78 1.09 -2.50
C ALA A 43 20.19 0.29 -3.76
N GLY A 44 19.32 0.28 -4.78
CA GLY A 44 19.57 -0.44 -6.02
C GLY A 44 19.34 -1.97 -5.98
N CYS A 45 18.93 -2.56 -4.86
CA CYS A 45 18.66 -4.01 -4.79
C CYS A 45 17.34 -4.45 -5.45
N GLY A 46 16.62 -3.54 -6.13
CA GLY A 46 15.45 -3.90 -6.91
C GLY A 46 14.10 -3.78 -6.20
N LYS A 47 13.99 -3.12 -5.05
CA LYS A 47 12.69 -2.93 -4.35
C LYS A 47 11.61 -2.30 -5.25
N SER A 48 11.96 -1.24 -5.97
CA SER A 48 11.02 -0.59 -6.91
C SER A 48 10.69 -1.49 -8.10
N THR A 49 11.63 -2.32 -8.55
CA THR A 49 11.42 -3.32 -9.59
C THR A 49 10.47 -4.42 -9.12
N LEU A 50 10.61 -4.85 -7.85
CA LEU A 50 9.68 -5.79 -7.23
C LEU A 50 8.27 -5.24 -7.18
N LEU A 51 8.11 -3.98 -6.77
CA LEU A 51 6.81 -3.32 -6.76
C LEU A 51 6.18 -3.26 -8.16
N GLU A 52 6.98 -2.96 -9.18
CA GLU A 52 6.51 -2.92 -10.57
C GLU A 52 6.15 -4.32 -11.08
N TYR A 53 6.97 -5.31 -10.78
CA TYR A 53 6.67 -6.71 -11.08
C TYR A 53 5.37 -7.16 -10.40
N PHE A 54 5.18 -6.81 -9.13
CA PHE A 54 3.95 -7.09 -8.39
C PHE A 54 2.74 -6.45 -9.06
N ARG A 55 2.84 -5.16 -9.46
CA ARG A 55 1.76 -4.48 -10.21
C ARG A 55 1.31 -5.24 -11.45
N GLN A 56 2.28 -5.79 -12.19
CA GLN A 56 2.00 -6.45 -13.46
C GLN A 56 1.42 -7.87 -13.30
N LYS A 57 1.74 -8.53 -12.21
CA LYS A 57 1.45 -9.96 -12.02
C LYS A 57 0.36 -10.26 -11.00
N THR A 58 0.10 -9.35 -10.07
CA THR A 58 -0.87 -9.59 -9.01
C THR A 58 -2.31 -9.63 -9.51
N LYS A 59 -3.09 -10.48 -8.88
CA LYS A 59 -4.55 -10.53 -9.03
C LYS A 59 -5.27 -9.71 -7.94
N LYS A 60 -4.53 -9.19 -6.97
CA LYS A 60 -5.07 -8.42 -5.85
C LYS A 60 -5.40 -6.99 -6.25
N ASN A 61 -6.44 -6.46 -5.60
CA ASN A 61 -6.69 -5.03 -5.57
C ASN A 61 -5.83 -4.42 -4.46
N PHE A 62 -4.94 -3.50 -4.82
CA PHE A 62 -4.05 -2.89 -3.84
C PHE A 62 -3.88 -1.40 -4.06
N ALA A 63 -3.47 -0.71 -3.00
CA ALA A 63 -3.08 0.69 -3.05
C ALA A 63 -1.59 0.81 -2.73
N VAL A 64 -0.90 1.70 -3.46
CA VAL A 64 0.48 2.08 -3.13
C VAL A 64 0.45 3.48 -2.52
N LEU A 65 1.00 3.57 -1.33
CA LEU A 65 1.01 4.78 -0.53
C LEU A 65 2.44 5.18 -0.21
N SER A 66 2.66 6.48 0.00
CA SER A 66 3.92 7.00 0.51
C SER A 66 3.68 8.18 1.43
N PHE A 67 4.71 8.55 2.21
CA PHE A 67 4.59 9.67 3.14
C PHE A 67 4.56 11.03 2.43
N THR A 68 5.37 11.21 1.38
CA THR A 68 5.49 12.49 0.66
C THR A 68 4.85 12.47 -0.72
N GLY A 69 4.44 13.66 -1.20
CA GLY A 69 3.90 13.80 -2.55
C GLY A 69 4.90 13.41 -3.63
N LEU A 70 6.17 13.78 -3.47
CA LEU A 70 7.21 13.43 -4.45
C LEU A 70 7.43 11.91 -4.54
N ALA A 71 7.48 11.23 -3.38
CA ALA A 71 7.59 9.77 -3.35
C ALA A 71 6.34 9.12 -3.97
N SER A 72 5.14 9.63 -3.69
CA SER A 72 3.91 9.09 -4.27
C SER A 72 3.87 9.19 -5.80
N LEU A 73 4.42 10.26 -6.37
CA LEU A 73 4.55 10.40 -7.82
C LEU A 73 5.50 9.36 -8.42
N ARG A 74 6.65 9.10 -7.76
CA ARG A 74 7.63 8.11 -8.22
C ARG A 74 7.03 6.70 -8.28
N VAL A 75 6.24 6.34 -7.28
CA VAL A 75 5.60 5.02 -7.21
C VAL A 75 4.21 5.00 -7.82
N ARG A 76 3.78 6.07 -8.49
CA ARG A 76 2.44 6.18 -9.06
C ARG A 76 1.35 5.76 -8.07
N GLY A 77 1.48 6.26 -6.85
CA GLY A 77 0.58 6.00 -5.75
C GLY A 77 -0.06 7.28 -5.21
N ASN A 78 -0.53 7.22 -4.00
CA ASN A 78 -1.11 8.35 -3.28
C ASN A 78 -0.30 8.63 -2.00
N THR A 79 -0.41 9.85 -1.47
CA THR A 79 0.10 10.07 -0.12
C THR A 79 -0.86 9.43 0.90
N ILE A 80 -0.31 8.95 2.03
CA ILE A 80 -1.09 8.40 3.14
C ILE A 80 -2.18 9.40 3.57
N HIS A 81 -1.80 10.68 3.76
CA HIS A 81 -2.74 11.72 4.17
C HIS A 81 -3.89 11.92 3.16
N SER A 82 -3.58 11.95 1.87
CA SER A 82 -4.60 12.10 0.84
C SER A 82 -5.51 10.89 0.76
N PHE A 83 -4.95 9.69 0.86
CA PHE A 83 -5.68 8.45 0.75
C PHE A 83 -6.66 8.24 1.92
N PHE A 84 -6.17 8.34 3.14
CA PHE A 84 -6.98 8.17 4.36
C PHE A 84 -7.74 9.42 4.79
N LYS A 85 -7.48 10.57 4.13
CA LYS A 85 -8.04 11.88 4.52
C LYS A 85 -7.61 12.33 5.92
N PHE A 86 -6.41 11.96 6.29
CA PHE A 86 -5.84 12.39 7.56
C PHE A 86 -5.43 13.88 7.52
N PRO A 87 -5.59 14.59 8.65
CA PRO A 87 -5.11 15.96 8.75
C PRO A 87 -3.56 16.01 8.72
N PRO A 88 -2.95 17.06 8.15
CA PRO A 88 -1.50 17.20 8.07
C PRO A 88 -0.90 17.70 9.39
N ARG A 89 -1.17 17.02 10.49
CA ARG A 89 -0.70 17.29 11.84
C ARG A 89 -0.37 15.99 12.57
N PHE A 90 0.15 16.10 13.78
CA PHE A 90 0.26 14.95 14.67
C PHE A 90 -1.12 14.38 14.98
N ILE A 91 -1.26 13.07 14.85
CA ILE A 91 -2.50 12.35 15.07
C ILE A 91 -2.43 11.66 16.44
N ARG A 92 -3.35 12.02 17.32
CA ARG A 92 -3.46 11.37 18.62
C ARG A 92 -4.18 10.03 18.51
N GLN A 93 -3.90 9.13 19.43
CA GLN A 93 -4.68 7.91 19.55
C GLN A 93 -6.17 8.26 19.78
N TYR A 94 -7.05 7.62 19.04
CA TYR A 94 -8.50 7.91 19.03
C TYR A 94 -8.85 9.35 18.63
N ASP A 95 -8.06 9.93 17.73
CA ASP A 95 -8.30 11.28 17.24
C ASP A 95 -9.70 11.39 16.61
N PRO A 96 -10.55 12.33 17.09
CA PRO A 96 -11.92 12.46 16.57
C PRO A 96 -11.97 12.89 15.10
N ASP A 97 -10.91 13.51 14.60
CA ASP A 97 -10.82 13.92 13.20
C ASP A 97 -10.45 12.76 12.26
N ILE A 98 -10.03 11.61 12.82
CA ILE A 98 -9.88 10.37 12.03
C ILE A 98 -11.29 9.85 11.71
N ARG A 99 -11.84 10.42 10.69
CA ARG A 99 -13.14 9.98 10.16
C ARG A 99 -12.95 8.73 9.33
N LEU A 100 -13.96 7.88 9.33
CA LEU A 100 -14.07 6.82 8.34
C LEU A 100 -13.87 7.42 6.95
N HIS A 101 -13.09 6.75 6.13
CA HIS A 101 -12.86 7.15 4.74
C HIS A 101 -14.19 7.55 4.09
N ARG A 102 -14.24 8.70 3.39
CA ARG A 102 -15.48 9.20 2.77
C ARG A 102 -16.11 8.18 1.80
N ASN A 103 -15.27 7.29 1.25
CA ASN A 103 -15.73 6.16 0.46
C ASN A 103 -15.20 4.84 1.05
N PRO A 104 -15.89 4.27 2.05
CA PRO A 104 -15.51 3.00 2.64
C PRO A 104 -15.40 1.85 1.61
N ALA A 105 -16.13 1.95 0.51
CA ALA A 105 -16.10 0.93 -0.54
C ALA A 105 -14.71 0.79 -1.18
N VAL A 106 -13.94 1.87 -1.30
CA VAL A 106 -12.56 1.79 -1.82
C VAL A 106 -11.70 0.92 -0.92
N LEU A 107 -11.68 1.22 0.38
CA LEU A 107 -10.92 0.42 1.35
C LEU A 107 -11.47 -1.00 1.48
N LYS A 108 -12.78 -1.15 1.32
CA LYS A 108 -13.44 -2.46 1.37
C LYS A 108 -13.01 -3.42 0.27
N ASN A 109 -12.63 -2.91 -0.87
CA ASN A 109 -12.27 -3.70 -2.03
C ASN A 109 -10.76 -3.92 -2.16
N LEU A 110 -9.95 -3.40 -1.23
CA LEU A 110 -8.52 -3.64 -1.22
C LEU A 110 -8.19 -4.96 -0.54
N ASP A 111 -7.28 -5.69 -1.16
CA ASP A 111 -6.66 -6.90 -0.63
C ASP A 111 -5.33 -6.59 0.05
N ALA A 112 -4.68 -5.48 -0.30
CA ALA A 112 -3.40 -5.08 0.25
C ALA A 112 -3.18 -3.55 0.19
N ILE A 113 -2.34 -3.06 1.09
CA ILE A 113 -1.77 -1.71 1.05
C ILE A 113 -0.25 -1.86 1.07
N ILE A 114 0.40 -1.20 0.14
CA ILE A 114 1.86 -1.14 0.06
C ILE A 114 2.29 0.26 0.47
N ILE A 115 3.18 0.36 1.44
CA ILE A 115 3.75 1.63 1.88
C ILE A 115 5.21 1.69 1.41
N ASP A 116 5.48 2.55 0.44
CA ASP A 116 6.84 2.79 -0.03
C ASP A 116 7.57 3.77 0.89
N GLU A 117 8.87 3.53 1.07
CA GLU A 117 9.72 4.31 2.00
C GLU A 117 9.13 4.39 3.43
N CYS A 118 8.65 3.27 3.96
CA CYS A 118 7.95 3.22 5.25
C CYS A 118 8.79 3.74 6.43
N SER A 119 10.12 3.80 6.32
CA SER A 119 11.01 4.41 7.32
C SER A 119 10.78 5.90 7.54
N ALA A 120 10.17 6.59 6.58
CA ALA A 120 9.78 7.99 6.71
C ALA A 120 8.42 8.19 7.41
N VAL A 121 7.67 7.11 7.61
CA VAL A 121 6.33 7.15 8.21
C VAL A 121 6.44 7.17 9.72
N ARG A 122 5.86 8.19 10.34
CA ARG A 122 5.85 8.31 11.80
C ARG A 122 4.93 7.26 12.43
N ALA A 123 5.24 6.87 13.66
CA ALA A 123 4.47 5.88 14.41
C ALA A 123 3.00 6.27 14.58
N ASP A 124 2.72 7.55 14.91
CA ASP A 124 1.35 8.05 15.05
C ASP A 124 0.51 7.89 13.76
N LEU A 125 1.16 8.02 12.62
CA LEU A 125 0.50 7.85 11.33
C LEU A 125 0.23 6.36 11.01
N LEU A 126 1.14 5.46 11.39
CA LEU A 126 0.92 4.01 11.28
C LEU A 126 -0.22 3.55 12.20
N ASP A 127 -0.26 4.05 13.42
CA ASP A 127 -1.35 3.78 14.36
C ASP A 127 -2.69 4.27 13.81
N ALA A 128 -2.72 5.44 13.19
CA ALA A 128 -3.92 5.99 12.55
C ALA A 128 -4.41 5.14 11.36
N ILE A 129 -3.47 4.59 10.56
CA ILE A 129 -3.78 3.66 9.47
C ILE A 129 -4.42 2.40 10.07
N ASP A 130 -3.78 1.79 11.05
CA ASP A 130 -4.26 0.58 11.72
C ASP A 130 -5.66 0.78 12.34
N GLU A 131 -5.85 1.90 13.04
CA GLU A 131 -7.16 2.26 13.60
C GLU A 131 -8.24 2.40 12.52
N SER A 132 -7.90 3.05 11.40
CA SER A 132 -8.83 3.23 10.28
C SER A 132 -9.20 1.90 9.63
N LEU A 133 -8.24 1.00 9.45
CA LEU A 133 -8.48 -0.33 8.88
C LEU A 133 -9.32 -1.20 9.81
N LYS A 134 -9.03 -1.19 11.12
CA LYS A 134 -9.82 -1.90 12.13
C LYS A 134 -11.27 -1.40 12.21
N LYS A 135 -11.50 -0.10 12.07
CA LYS A 135 -12.87 0.44 11.99
C LYS A 135 -13.63 -0.10 10.79
N ILE A 136 -12.97 -0.25 9.65
CA ILE A 136 -13.56 -0.81 8.43
C ILE A 136 -13.81 -2.31 8.57
N GLU A 137 -12.90 -3.05 9.19
CA GLU A 137 -13.08 -4.47 9.48
C GLU A 137 -14.26 -4.72 10.42
N LYS A 138 -14.41 -3.92 11.47
CA LYS A 138 -15.58 -4.00 12.36
C LYS A 138 -16.89 -3.71 11.63
N MET A 139 -16.88 -2.81 10.65
CA MET A 139 -18.03 -2.57 9.78
C MET A 139 -18.31 -3.73 8.83
N LYS A 140 -17.29 -4.51 8.53
CA LYS A 140 -17.36 -5.67 7.67
C LYS A 140 -17.30 -6.96 8.48
N LYS A 141 -18.11 -7.20 9.43
CA LYS A 141 -18.19 -8.43 10.26
C LYS A 141 -17.76 -9.75 9.56
N PHE A 142 -17.24 -9.70 8.34
CA PHE A 142 -16.97 -10.79 7.41
C PHE A 142 -15.72 -10.65 6.52
N LEU A 143 -14.80 -9.72 6.74
CA LEU A 143 -13.65 -9.61 5.84
C LEU A 143 -12.35 -10.05 6.48
N GLU A 144 -11.84 -11.11 5.91
CA GLU A 144 -10.48 -11.59 6.15
C GLU A 144 -9.45 -10.55 5.73
N GLY A 145 -8.83 -9.93 6.69
CA GLY A 145 -7.56 -9.21 6.72
C GLY A 145 -7.13 -8.32 5.55
N TYR A 146 -7.05 -7.01 5.80
CA TYR A 146 -6.17 -6.13 5.02
C TYR A 146 -4.71 -6.45 5.32
N ARG A 147 -3.85 -6.29 4.31
CA ARG A 147 -2.42 -6.52 4.42
C ARG A 147 -1.67 -5.21 4.29
N LEU A 148 -0.78 -4.96 5.23
CA LEU A 148 0.26 -3.94 5.14
C LEU A 148 1.53 -4.62 4.62
N PHE A 149 2.07 -4.12 3.54
CA PHE A 149 3.35 -4.55 2.99
C PHE A 149 4.35 -3.42 3.09
#